data_ced482cd24e4ed9075f7e76fc1110918
#
_entry.id   ced482cd24e4ed9075f7e76fc1110918
#
_cell.length_a   1.000
_cell.length_b   1.000
_cell.length_c   1.000
_cell.angle_alpha   90.00
_cell.angle_beta   90.00
_cell.angle_gamma   90.00
#
_symmetry.space_group_name_H-M   'P 1'
#
loop_
_entity.id
_entity.type
_entity.pdbx_description
1 polymer ?
#
loop_
_entity_poly.entity_id
_entity_poly.type
_entity_poly.pdbx_seq_one_letter_code
_entity_poly.pdbx_strand_id
1 'polypeptide(L)'
;TNLPDYMFTPDKLEYKKDANMLKGGLVYADYITTVSETYADEIKYPFYGEGLDGLLRAKKMQLRGIVNGIDYQIFNPATDEHIYSKYSSKNFKKAKAENKRKLQEQLGLPQNPNKYMIAIISRLTDQKGLDLVEYALERIVDSNTQLVVIGTGESKYENMFKHYAWKYKDRVSANILYSDDLAHKLYASADAMLVPSLFEPCGLTQLMSLRYGTVPIVRETGGLKDTVEPYNEFEGTGTGFSFKNYNADEMLSVINYSKKVYFETPKEWDNIIKRGMEKDFSWNNSAKQYEGIYNWMCSWE
;
A
#
# COMPACT_ATOMS: atom_id res chain seq x y z
N THR A 1 5.91 -18.58 32.22
CA THR A 1 5.08 -19.53 31.46
C THR A 1 5.11 -20.85 32.17
N ASN A 2 4.03 -21.62 32.27
CA ASN A 2 4.00 -22.97 32.81
C ASN A 2 4.48 -24.01 31.77
N LEU A 3 5.36 -23.62 30.86
CA LEU A 3 5.94 -24.50 29.87
C LEU A 3 7.12 -25.27 30.46
N PRO A 4 7.29 -26.54 30.08
CA PRO A 4 8.43 -27.32 30.53
C PRO A 4 9.77 -26.73 30.09
N ASP A 5 10.82 -26.82 30.94
CA ASP A 5 12.14 -26.24 30.68
C ASP A 5 12.78 -26.75 29.38
N TYR A 6 12.48 -27.98 28.95
CA TYR A 6 13.01 -28.55 27.71
C TYR A 6 12.48 -27.84 26.44
N MET A 7 11.44 -27.01 26.56
CA MET A 7 10.96 -26.19 25.47
C MET A 7 11.73 -24.86 25.34
N PHE A 8 12.46 -24.45 26.36
CA PHE A 8 13.25 -23.23 26.35
C PHE A 8 14.68 -23.51 25.87
N THR A 9 14.82 -23.86 24.62
CA THR A 9 16.10 -24.15 23.94
C THR A 9 16.18 -23.38 22.63
N PRO A 10 17.41 -23.10 22.09
CA PRO A 10 17.61 -22.33 20.85
C PRO A 10 16.96 -22.92 19.60
N ASP A 11 16.70 -24.22 19.58
CA ASP A 11 15.99 -24.92 18.51
C ASP A 11 14.48 -24.87 18.65
N LYS A 12 13.93 -24.33 19.75
CA LYS A 12 12.51 -24.30 20.05
C LYS A 12 12.03 -22.85 20.33
N LEU A 13 11.77 -22.51 21.60
CA LEU A 13 11.17 -21.23 21.99
C LEU A 13 12.18 -20.13 22.34
N GLU A 14 13.42 -20.48 22.70
CA GLU A 14 14.40 -19.48 23.10
C GLU A 14 14.78 -18.60 21.90
N TYR A 15 14.73 -17.28 22.09
CA TYR A 15 15.18 -16.28 21.15
C TYR A 15 15.74 -15.08 21.92
N LYS A 16 17.01 -14.77 21.73
CA LYS A 16 17.72 -13.67 22.43
C LYS A 16 17.60 -13.77 23.97
N LYS A 17 17.67 -14.98 24.54
CA LYS A 17 17.52 -15.31 25.96
C LYS A 17 16.12 -15.21 26.54
N ASP A 18 15.11 -14.90 25.71
CA ASP A 18 13.70 -14.83 26.10
C ASP A 18 12.88 -15.91 25.40
N ALA A 19 11.69 -16.21 25.93
CA ALA A 19 10.73 -17.09 25.27
C ALA A 19 9.98 -16.31 24.19
N ASN A 20 10.14 -16.73 22.94
CA ASN A 20 9.46 -16.13 21.79
C ASN A 20 8.35 -17.06 21.27
N MET A 21 7.10 -16.67 21.50
CA MET A 21 5.94 -17.47 21.14
C MET A 21 5.74 -17.54 19.61
N LEU A 22 6.11 -16.49 18.87
CA LEU A 22 6.07 -16.50 17.40
C LEU A 22 7.06 -17.55 16.87
N LYS A 23 8.30 -17.57 17.39
CA LYS A 23 9.28 -18.60 17.03
C LYS A 23 8.76 -20.00 17.34
N GLY A 24 8.17 -20.19 18.54
CA GLY A 24 7.56 -21.48 18.91
C GLY A 24 6.47 -21.89 17.93
N GLY A 25 5.57 -20.96 17.55
CA GLY A 25 4.56 -21.22 16.54
C GLY A 25 5.16 -21.64 15.20
N LEU A 26 6.22 -20.98 14.73
CA LEU A 26 6.91 -21.32 13.48
C LEU A 26 7.60 -22.68 13.54
N VAL A 27 8.20 -23.03 14.68
CA VAL A 27 8.89 -24.33 14.88
C VAL A 27 7.91 -25.49 14.79
N TYR A 28 6.77 -25.38 15.47
CA TYR A 28 5.80 -26.48 15.61
C TYR A 28 4.69 -26.49 14.56
N ALA A 29 4.58 -25.44 13.71
CA ALA A 29 3.61 -25.42 12.65
C ALA A 29 3.93 -26.44 11.54
N ASP A 30 2.91 -27.14 11.06
CA ASP A 30 2.99 -28.02 9.89
C ASP A 30 3.01 -27.18 8.59
N TYR A 31 2.33 -26.04 8.61
CA TYR A 31 2.27 -25.10 7.49
C TYR A 31 2.26 -23.66 7.98
N ILE A 32 2.94 -22.79 7.26
CA ILE A 32 3.11 -21.38 7.62
C ILE A 32 2.56 -20.52 6.48
N THR A 33 1.70 -19.58 6.80
CA THR A 33 1.24 -18.59 5.83
C THR A 33 1.69 -17.19 6.24
N THR A 34 1.99 -16.37 5.23
CA THR A 34 2.17 -14.93 5.37
C THR A 34 1.32 -14.21 4.32
N VAL A 35 1.42 -12.90 4.24
CA VAL A 35 0.42 -12.06 3.55
C VAL A 35 0.84 -11.57 2.17
N SER A 36 1.90 -12.15 1.58
CA SER A 36 2.25 -12.04 0.16
C SER A 36 3.35 -13.05 -0.21
N GLU A 37 3.42 -13.46 -1.47
CA GLU A 37 4.47 -14.38 -1.95
C GLU A 37 5.85 -13.70 -1.93
N THR A 38 5.94 -12.45 -2.38
CA THR A 38 7.19 -11.68 -2.29
C THR A 38 7.64 -11.55 -0.84
N TYR A 39 6.73 -11.29 0.12
CA TYR A 39 7.11 -11.21 1.52
C TYR A 39 7.51 -12.57 2.09
N ALA A 40 6.88 -13.67 1.68
CA ALA A 40 7.31 -15.02 2.02
C ALA A 40 8.76 -15.31 1.57
N ASP A 41 9.18 -14.71 0.46
CA ASP A 41 10.55 -14.75 0.00
C ASP A 41 11.47 -13.81 0.80
N GLU A 42 11.06 -12.58 1.03
CA GLU A 42 11.83 -11.55 1.74
C GLU A 42 12.20 -11.97 3.17
N ILE A 43 11.27 -12.53 3.94
CA ILE A 43 11.50 -12.93 5.34
C ILE A 43 12.50 -14.08 5.50
N LYS A 44 12.93 -14.72 4.43
CA LYS A 44 14.02 -15.71 4.42
C LYS A 44 15.42 -15.06 4.42
N TYR A 45 15.50 -13.74 4.33
CA TYR A 45 16.75 -12.97 4.37
C TYR A 45 16.89 -12.23 5.70
N PRO A 46 18.15 -12.01 6.18
CA PRO A 46 18.39 -11.43 7.50
C PRO A 46 17.70 -10.10 7.77
N PHE A 47 17.64 -9.22 6.78
CA PHE A 47 17.04 -7.89 6.93
C PHE A 47 15.53 -7.94 7.25
N TYR A 48 14.78 -8.83 6.60
CA TYR A 48 13.33 -8.94 6.79
C TYR A 48 12.94 -10.01 7.81
N GLY A 49 13.79 -10.99 8.03
CA GLY A 49 13.50 -12.14 8.91
C GLY A 49 13.74 -11.87 10.39
N GLU A 50 14.34 -10.71 10.73
CA GLU A 50 14.54 -10.27 12.13
C GLU A 50 15.20 -11.34 13.02
N GLY A 51 16.14 -12.13 12.44
CA GLY A 51 16.83 -13.25 13.11
C GLY A 51 16.05 -14.56 13.13
N LEU A 52 14.88 -14.65 12.51
CA LEU A 52 14.15 -15.89 12.26
C LEU A 52 14.32 -16.41 10.83
N ASP A 53 15.09 -15.70 10.00
CA ASP A 53 15.35 -16.03 8.59
C ASP A 53 15.92 -17.44 8.39
N GLY A 54 16.78 -17.91 9.30
CA GLY A 54 17.31 -19.28 9.28
C GLY A 54 16.22 -20.34 9.44
N LEU A 55 15.31 -20.14 10.39
CA LEU A 55 14.14 -21.00 10.60
C LEU A 55 13.20 -20.98 9.39
N LEU A 56 12.90 -19.79 8.87
CA LEU A 56 12.03 -19.62 7.71
C LEU A 56 12.63 -20.26 6.45
N ARG A 57 13.96 -20.19 6.25
CA ARG A 57 14.64 -20.94 5.18
C ARG A 57 14.52 -22.44 5.34
N ALA A 58 14.68 -22.95 6.57
CA ALA A 58 14.52 -24.38 6.84
C ALA A 58 13.10 -24.87 6.54
N LYS A 59 12.09 -24.02 6.79
CA LYS A 59 10.67 -24.32 6.55
C LYS A 59 10.13 -23.80 5.21
N LYS A 60 10.99 -23.46 4.25
CA LYS A 60 10.58 -22.83 2.98
C LYS A 60 9.53 -23.62 2.18
N MET A 61 9.51 -24.95 2.28
CA MET A 61 8.53 -25.79 1.59
C MET A 61 7.14 -25.76 2.24
N GLN A 62 7.06 -25.28 3.48
CA GLN A 62 5.83 -25.15 4.27
C GLN A 62 5.38 -23.70 4.37
N LEU A 63 6.14 -22.75 3.78
CA LEU A 63 5.87 -21.31 3.83
C LEU A 63 5.26 -20.85 2.52
N ARG A 64 4.10 -20.19 2.61
CA ARG A 64 3.40 -19.62 1.47
C ARG A 64 2.86 -18.22 1.76
N GLY A 65 2.89 -17.34 0.77
CA GLY A 65 2.24 -16.05 0.80
C GLY A 65 0.80 -16.10 0.26
N ILE A 66 -0.14 -15.46 0.93
CA ILE A 66 -1.51 -15.25 0.44
C ILE A 66 -1.86 -13.80 0.69
N VAL A 67 -2.05 -13.03 -0.37
CA VAL A 67 -2.44 -11.61 -0.26
C VAL A 67 -3.80 -11.49 0.42
N ASN A 68 -3.91 -10.57 1.40
CA ASN A 68 -5.18 -10.27 2.05
C ASN A 68 -6.17 -9.67 1.06
N GLY A 69 -7.45 -9.95 1.29
CA GLY A 69 -8.53 -9.26 0.60
C GLY A 69 -8.87 -7.92 1.25
N ILE A 70 -9.70 -7.13 0.56
CA ILE A 70 -10.42 -6.00 1.12
C ILE A 70 -11.93 -6.26 1.11
N ASP A 71 -12.65 -5.65 2.03
CA ASP A 71 -14.10 -5.78 2.12
C ASP A 71 -14.79 -4.92 1.05
N TYR A 72 -15.39 -5.56 0.04
CA TYR A 72 -16.08 -4.87 -1.05
C TYR A 72 -17.48 -4.36 -0.67
N GLN A 73 -17.97 -4.61 0.54
CA GLN A 73 -19.15 -3.93 1.07
C GLN A 73 -18.78 -2.55 1.61
N ILE A 74 -17.61 -2.45 2.26
CA ILE A 74 -17.08 -1.20 2.81
C ILE A 74 -16.38 -0.38 1.72
N PHE A 75 -15.44 -1.01 0.98
CA PHE A 75 -14.62 -0.33 -0.03
C PHE A 75 -15.21 -0.53 -1.44
N ASN A 76 -16.28 0.21 -1.74
CA ASN A 76 -16.94 0.15 -3.04
C ASN A 76 -17.41 1.54 -3.50
N PRO A 77 -16.74 2.18 -4.47
CA PRO A 77 -17.11 3.53 -4.90
C PRO A 77 -18.52 3.65 -5.48
N ALA A 78 -19.19 2.54 -5.82
CA ALA A 78 -20.58 2.56 -6.28
C ALA A 78 -21.61 2.71 -5.15
N THR A 79 -21.26 2.33 -3.93
CA THR A 79 -22.18 2.31 -2.77
C THR A 79 -21.68 3.10 -1.56
N ASP A 80 -20.43 3.51 -1.56
CA ASP A 80 -19.78 4.20 -0.44
C ASP A 80 -20.49 5.52 -0.10
N GLU A 81 -20.94 5.65 1.14
CA GLU A 81 -21.64 6.83 1.66
C GLU A 81 -20.69 7.97 2.09
N HIS A 82 -19.39 7.69 2.23
CA HIS A 82 -18.39 8.68 2.62
C HIS A 82 -17.98 9.60 1.48
N ILE A 83 -18.07 9.13 0.23
CA ILE A 83 -17.61 9.89 -0.93
C ILE A 83 -18.68 10.85 -1.47
N TYR A 84 -18.27 11.94 -2.10
CA TYR A 84 -19.20 12.96 -2.58
C TYR A 84 -20.00 12.55 -3.82
N SER A 85 -19.40 11.74 -4.69
CA SER A 85 -20.03 11.26 -5.93
C SER A 85 -19.68 9.81 -6.15
N LYS A 86 -20.71 8.94 -6.23
CA LYS A 86 -20.57 7.50 -6.42
C LYS A 86 -20.27 7.16 -7.88
N TYR A 87 -19.49 6.09 -8.10
CA TYR A 87 -19.08 5.66 -9.44
C TYR A 87 -18.66 4.19 -9.53
N SER A 88 -18.49 3.75 -10.75
CA SER A 88 -17.92 2.43 -11.09
C SER A 88 -16.82 2.59 -12.16
N SER A 89 -16.15 1.52 -12.55
CA SER A 89 -15.16 1.52 -13.64
C SER A 89 -15.71 2.02 -14.99
N LYS A 90 -17.03 2.06 -15.15
CA LYS A 90 -17.69 2.51 -16.39
C LYS A 90 -17.90 4.03 -16.48
N ASN A 91 -17.98 4.72 -15.33
CA ASN A 91 -18.36 6.14 -15.29
C ASN A 91 -17.52 7.01 -14.34
N PHE A 92 -16.33 6.54 -13.94
CA PHE A 92 -15.49 7.16 -12.89
C PHE A 92 -15.04 8.60 -13.20
N LYS A 93 -14.80 8.97 -14.45
CA LYS A 93 -14.16 10.25 -14.83
C LYS A 93 -14.81 11.47 -14.20
N LYS A 94 -16.12 11.67 -14.45
CA LYS A 94 -16.85 12.83 -13.93
C LYS A 94 -16.96 12.78 -12.41
N ALA A 95 -17.19 11.60 -11.87
CA ALA A 95 -17.35 11.42 -10.43
C ALA A 95 -16.05 11.64 -9.68
N LYS A 96 -14.90 11.11 -10.16
CA LYS A 96 -13.59 11.40 -9.55
C LYS A 96 -13.24 12.89 -9.63
N ALA A 97 -13.55 13.56 -10.74
CA ALA A 97 -13.33 14.99 -10.86
C ALA A 97 -14.18 15.80 -9.83
N GLU A 98 -15.44 15.40 -9.60
CA GLU A 98 -16.29 16.03 -8.58
C GLU A 98 -15.82 15.71 -7.17
N ASN A 99 -15.42 14.44 -6.87
CA ASN A 99 -14.83 14.06 -5.59
C ASN A 99 -13.57 14.90 -5.30
N LYS A 100 -12.68 15.03 -6.28
CA LYS A 100 -11.46 15.83 -6.17
C LYS A 100 -11.76 17.30 -5.88
N ARG A 101 -12.67 17.90 -6.64
CA ARG A 101 -13.09 19.30 -6.46
C ARG A 101 -13.63 19.54 -5.04
N LYS A 102 -14.52 18.65 -4.57
CA LYS A 102 -15.11 18.72 -3.22
C LYS A 102 -14.08 18.50 -2.11
N LEU A 103 -13.14 17.59 -2.31
CA LEU A 103 -12.05 17.39 -1.35
C LEU A 103 -11.12 18.60 -1.31
N GLN A 104 -10.77 19.19 -2.45
CA GLN A 104 -9.99 20.44 -2.49
C GLN A 104 -10.70 21.56 -1.70
N GLU A 105 -12.00 21.70 -1.88
CA GLU A 105 -12.83 22.66 -1.14
C GLU A 105 -12.78 22.38 0.38
N GLN A 106 -13.00 21.15 0.82
CA GLN A 106 -12.99 20.75 2.22
C GLN A 106 -11.63 21.01 2.89
N LEU A 107 -10.52 20.78 2.15
CA LEU A 107 -9.15 20.93 2.65
C LEU A 107 -8.57 22.34 2.49
N GLY A 108 -9.33 23.28 1.93
CA GLY A 108 -8.86 24.64 1.66
C GLY A 108 -7.79 24.72 0.57
N LEU A 109 -7.69 23.72 -0.29
CA LEU A 109 -6.82 23.72 -1.45
C LEU A 109 -7.51 24.44 -2.64
N PRO A 110 -6.74 25.07 -3.55
CA PRO A 110 -7.29 25.61 -4.77
C PRO A 110 -8.05 24.54 -5.58
N GLN A 111 -9.32 24.83 -5.91
CA GLN A 111 -10.14 23.95 -6.74
C GLN A 111 -9.68 24.01 -8.19
N ASN A 112 -8.79 23.13 -8.58
CA ASN A 112 -8.27 23.06 -9.93
C ASN A 112 -8.23 21.59 -10.41
N PRO A 113 -9.06 21.21 -11.40
CA PRO A 113 -9.13 19.86 -11.92
C PRO A 113 -7.82 19.42 -12.61
N ASN A 114 -7.02 20.39 -13.09
CA ASN A 114 -5.77 20.12 -13.80
C ASN A 114 -4.56 19.93 -12.86
N LYS A 115 -4.74 19.98 -11.54
CA LYS A 115 -3.67 19.59 -10.60
C LYS A 115 -3.60 18.08 -10.50
N TYR A 116 -2.39 17.54 -10.48
CA TYR A 116 -2.15 16.15 -10.16
C TYR A 116 -2.16 15.97 -8.65
N MET A 117 -3.16 15.27 -8.11
CA MET A 117 -3.30 15.06 -6.67
C MET A 117 -2.68 13.74 -6.26
N ILE A 118 -1.61 13.82 -5.47
CA ILE A 118 -0.95 12.67 -4.84
C ILE A 118 -1.46 12.54 -3.41
N ALA A 119 -1.82 11.31 -3.02
CA ALA A 119 -2.24 10.95 -1.68
C ALA A 119 -1.18 10.13 -0.96
N ILE A 120 -1.05 10.33 0.35
CA ILE A 120 -0.36 9.43 1.28
C ILE A 120 -1.31 9.14 2.43
N ILE A 121 -1.66 7.87 2.65
CA ILE A 121 -2.47 7.40 3.77
C ILE A 121 -1.68 6.32 4.49
N SER A 122 -1.12 6.64 5.66
CA SER A 122 -0.31 5.66 6.41
C SER A 122 -0.07 6.07 7.85
N ARG A 123 0.45 5.15 8.66
CA ARG A 123 1.18 5.53 9.87
C ARG A 123 2.43 6.30 9.46
N LEU A 124 2.72 7.41 10.14
CA LEU A 124 3.87 8.26 9.82
C LEU A 124 5.13 7.74 10.52
N THR A 125 5.76 6.71 9.97
CA THR A 125 6.92 6.00 10.53
C THR A 125 8.00 5.79 9.46
N ASP A 126 9.23 5.48 9.89
CA ASP A 126 10.35 5.15 9.00
C ASP A 126 10.02 4.01 8.03
N GLN A 127 9.28 2.99 8.51
CA GLN A 127 8.84 1.86 7.69
C GLN A 127 8.12 2.31 6.41
N LYS A 128 7.43 3.44 6.43
CA LYS A 128 6.61 3.92 5.30
C LYS A 128 7.38 4.72 4.26
N GLY A 129 8.70 4.82 4.39
CA GLY A 129 9.58 5.47 3.41
C GLY A 129 9.38 6.99 3.34
N LEU A 130 9.00 7.59 4.46
CA LEU A 130 8.72 9.03 4.52
C LEU A 130 9.99 9.87 4.50
N ASP A 131 11.14 9.31 4.80
CA ASP A 131 12.47 9.89 4.60
C ASP A 131 12.77 10.14 3.10
N LEU A 132 12.36 9.20 2.22
CA LEU A 132 12.43 9.40 0.76
C LEU A 132 11.53 10.56 0.32
N VAL A 133 10.33 10.62 0.91
CA VAL A 133 9.37 11.70 0.63
C VAL A 133 9.94 13.03 1.12
N GLU A 134 10.49 13.10 2.35
CA GLU A 134 11.11 14.31 2.90
C GLU A 134 12.20 14.86 1.97
N TYR A 135 13.11 14.00 1.53
CA TYR A 135 14.20 14.36 0.63
C TYR A 135 13.72 14.92 -0.71
N ALA A 136 12.62 14.38 -1.24
CA ALA A 136 12.11 14.73 -2.57
C ALA A 136 10.95 15.73 -2.55
N LEU A 137 10.39 16.10 -1.38
CA LEU A 137 9.09 16.76 -1.26
C LEU A 137 8.99 18.04 -2.07
N GLU A 138 9.98 18.91 -2.01
CA GLU A 138 9.97 20.18 -2.77
C GLU A 138 9.96 19.97 -4.29
N ARG A 139 10.52 18.85 -4.75
CA ARG A 139 10.53 18.46 -6.17
C ARG A 139 9.23 17.76 -6.58
N ILE A 140 8.55 17.10 -5.63
CA ILE A 140 7.23 16.46 -5.83
C ILE A 140 6.15 17.52 -5.99
N VAL A 141 6.12 18.52 -5.07
CA VAL A 141 5.05 19.54 -5.00
C VAL A 141 5.35 20.75 -5.90
N ASP A 142 5.52 20.52 -7.17
CA ASP A 142 5.65 21.59 -8.18
C ASP A 142 4.31 22.35 -8.38
N SER A 143 4.32 23.30 -9.35
CA SER A 143 3.16 24.15 -9.64
C SER A 143 1.93 23.37 -10.10
N ASN A 144 2.08 22.11 -10.57
CA ASN A 144 1.00 21.29 -11.12
C ASN A 144 0.56 20.16 -10.17
N THR A 145 1.15 20.07 -8.97
CA THR A 145 0.91 18.97 -8.04
C THR A 145 0.27 19.46 -6.74
N GLN A 146 -0.67 18.69 -6.23
CA GLN A 146 -1.17 18.79 -4.85
C GLN A 146 -0.83 17.50 -4.11
N LEU A 147 -0.34 17.62 -2.88
CA LEU A 147 -0.05 16.49 -1.97
C LEU A 147 -1.01 16.55 -0.79
N VAL A 148 -1.74 15.47 -0.56
CA VAL A 148 -2.63 15.31 0.60
C VAL A 148 -2.15 14.14 1.44
N VAL A 149 -1.88 14.40 2.71
CA VAL A 149 -1.38 13.40 3.66
C VAL A 149 -2.40 13.19 4.78
N ILE A 150 -2.68 11.94 5.10
CA ILE A 150 -3.50 11.53 6.24
C ILE A 150 -2.72 10.50 7.05
N GLY A 151 -2.58 10.74 8.35
CA GLY A 151 -1.96 9.78 9.26
C GLY A 151 -1.42 10.41 10.51
N THR A 152 -1.03 9.56 11.47
CA THR A 152 -0.35 9.90 12.70
C THR A 152 0.86 9.01 12.91
N GLY A 153 1.84 9.44 13.71
CA GLY A 153 3.01 8.60 14.00
C GLY A 153 4.13 9.33 14.69
N GLU A 154 5.32 9.23 14.14
CA GLU A 154 6.50 9.87 14.72
C GLU A 154 6.49 11.38 14.53
N SER A 155 6.76 12.09 15.59
CA SER A 155 6.71 13.57 15.64
C SER A 155 7.56 14.23 14.54
N LYS A 156 8.66 13.61 14.12
CA LYS A 156 9.50 14.13 13.04
C LYS A 156 8.72 14.26 11.74
N TYR A 157 7.97 13.23 11.35
CA TYR A 157 7.18 13.23 10.12
C TYR A 157 5.92 14.08 10.22
N GLU A 158 5.25 14.06 11.41
CA GLU A 158 4.12 14.95 11.63
C GLU A 158 4.53 16.43 11.49
N ASN A 159 5.65 16.82 12.09
CA ASN A 159 6.16 18.19 12.04
C ASN A 159 6.66 18.54 10.61
N MET A 160 7.30 17.62 9.92
CA MET A 160 7.70 17.77 8.53
C MET A 160 6.47 18.11 7.65
N PHE A 161 5.42 17.31 7.67
CA PHE A 161 4.24 17.56 6.86
C PHE A 161 3.49 18.84 7.26
N LYS A 162 3.39 19.17 8.56
CA LYS A 162 2.85 20.44 9.04
C LYS A 162 3.66 21.64 8.51
N HIS A 163 4.99 21.55 8.51
CA HIS A 163 5.87 22.57 7.96
C HIS A 163 5.62 22.78 6.46
N TYR A 164 5.56 21.70 5.68
CA TYR A 164 5.35 21.81 4.25
C TYR A 164 3.91 22.28 3.90
N ALA A 165 2.90 21.92 4.67
CA ALA A 165 1.55 22.46 4.53
C ALA A 165 1.50 23.96 4.84
N TRP A 166 2.28 24.44 5.81
CA TRP A 166 2.45 25.87 6.07
C TRP A 166 3.19 26.60 4.93
N LYS A 167 4.28 25.99 4.43
CA LYS A 167 5.13 26.56 3.37
C LYS A 167 4.41 26.60 2.01
N TYR A 168 3.63 25.57 1.68
CA TYR A 168 2.96 25.38 0.39
C TYR A 168 1.45 25.23 0.56
N LYS A 169 0.79 26.26 1.13
CA LYS A 169 -0.65 26.25 1.49
C LYS A 169 -1.59 25.93 0.35
N ASP A 170 -1.18 26.22 -0.88
CA ASP A 170 -1.94 25.97 -2.13
C ASP A 170 -1.69 24.59 -2.72
N ARG A 171 -0.74 23.82 -2.17
CA ARG A 171 -0.28 22.57 -2.77
C ARG A 171 -0.19 21.40 -1.79
N VAL A 172 -0.06 21.63 -0.49
CA VAL A 172 0.10 20.59 0.52
C VAL A 172 -0.97 20.71 1.59
N SER A 173 -1.68 19.60 1.85
CA SER A 173 -2.60 19.45 2.98
C SER A 173 -2.13 18.33 3.88
N ALA A 174 -1.77 18.65 5.11
CA ALA A 174 -1.32 17.69 6.12
C ALA A 174 -2.43 17.48 7.16
N ASN A 175 -3.06 16.31 7.13
CA ASN A 175 -4.14 15.93 8.03
C ASN A 175 -3.58 14.93 9.04
N ILE A 176 -3.06 15.44 10.16
CA ILE A 176 -2.40 14.63 11.19
C ILE A 176 -3.47 14.08 12.14
N LEU A 177 -4.18 13.09 11.65
CA LEU A 177 -5.27 12.41 12.36
C LEU A 177 -5.56 11.05 11.73
N TYR A 178 -6.29 10.19 12.47
CA TYR A 178 -6.94 9.02 11.93
C TYR A 178 -8.39 9.38 11.56
N SER A 179 -8.77 9.11 10.31
CA SER A 179 -10.13 9.36 9.84
C SER A 179 -10.48 8.46 8.66
N ASP A 180 -11.39 7.52 8.89
CA ASP A 180 -11.91 6.65 7.83
C ASP A 180 -12.68 7.47 6.78
N ASP A 181 -13.51 8.41 7.21
CA ASP A 181 -14.28 9.30 6.32
C ASP A 181 -13.36 10.06 5.34
N LEU A 182 -12.30 10.68 5.87
CA LEU A 182 -11.36 11.42 5.02
C LEU A 182 -10.53 10.48 4.13
N ALA A 183 -10.19 9.27 4.61
CA ALA A 183 -9.47 8.28 3.82
C ALA A 183 -10.30 7.81 2.61
N HIS A 184 -11.60 7.50 2.79
CA HIS A 184 -12.51 7.14 1.70
C HIS A 184 -12.63 8.27 0.67
N LYS A 185 -12.79 9.51 1.12
CA LYS A 185 -12.81 10.69 0.25
C LYS A 185 -11.50 10.85 -0.53
N LEU A 186 -10.35 10.60 0.12
CA LEU A 186 -9.06 10.72 -0.53
C LEU A 186 -8.83 9.59 -1.55
N TYR A 187 -9.23 8.33 -1.26
CA TYR A 187 -9.24 7.25 -2.27
C TYR A 187 -10.08 7.61 -3.49
N ALA A 188 -11.24 8.23 -3.31
CA ALA A 188 -12.11 8.61 -4.41
C ALA A 188 -11.63 9.83 -5.21
N SER A 189 -10.82 10.70 -4.60
CA SER A 189 -10.46 12.02 -5.15
C SER A 189 -9.08 12.07 -5.77
N ALA A 190 -8.09 11.38 -5.19
CA ALA A 190 -6.71 11.46 -5.64
C ALA A 190 -6.52 10.85 -7.03
N ASP A 191 -5.51 11.35 -7.74
CA ASP A 191 -5.07 10.76 -9.01
C ASP A 191 -4.10 9.61 -8.73
N ALA A 192 -3.17 9.80 -7.79
CA ALA A 192 -2.20 8.78 -7.40
C ALA A 192 -2.12 8.56 -5.89
N MET A 193 -1.76 7.35 -5.50
CA MET A 193 -1.46 6.95 -4.12
C MET A 193 0.01 6.57 -4.00
N LEU A 194 0.78 7.33 -3.23
CA LEU A 194 2.21 7.06 -3.03
C LEU A 194 2.43 6.15 -1.80
N VAL A 195 3.06 4.98 -2.03
CA VAL A 195 3.38 3.99 -0.99
C VAL A 195 4.84 3.56 -1.11
N PRO A 196 5.81 4.38 -0.66
CA PRO A 196 7.23 4.16 -0.86
C PRO A 196 7.88 3.30 0.23
N SER A 197 7.15 2.35 0.80
CA SER A 197 7.52 1.62 2.01
C SER A 197 8.89 0.92 1.93
N LEU A 198 9.66 0.98 3.02
CA LEU A 198 10.91 0.22 3.18
C LEU A 198 10.64 -1.28 3.19
N PHE A 199 9.57 -1.71 3.82
CA PHE A 199 8.99 -3.05 3.70
C PHE A 199 7.48 -2.97 3.92
N GLU A 200 6.73 -3.82 3.21
CA GLU A 200 5.27 -3.85 3.28
C GLU A 200 4.77 -5.28 3.11
N PRO A 201 4.49 -6.01 4.21
CA PRO A 201 4.11 -7.41 4.13
C PRO A 201 2.96 -7.70 3.16
N CYS A 202 1.87 -6.94 3.25
CA CYS A 202 0.74 -6.99 2.32
C CYS A 202 0.48 -5.63 1.68
N GLY A 203 0.26 -4.62 2.53
CA GLY A 203 -0.34 -3.36 2.13
C GLY A 203 -1.83 -3.51 1.80
N LEU A 204 -2.65 -2.63 2.34
CA LEU A 204 -4.08 -2.54 2.01
C LEU A 204 -4.39 -1.23 1.28
N THR A 205 -3.61 -0.20 1.54
CA THR A 205 -3.79 1.13 0.96
C THR A 205 -3.78 1.11 -0.57
N GLN A 206 -2.84 0.36 -1.19
CA GLN A 206 -2.80 0.21 -2.65
C GLN A 206 -3.99 -0.60 -3.20
N LEU A 207 -4.50 -1.60 -2.45
CA LEU A 207 -5.68 -2.38 -2.86
C LEU A 207 -6.93 -1.50 -2.87
N MET A 208 -7.12 -0.71 -1.80
CA MET A 208 -8.21 0.26 -1.70
C MET A 208 -8.07 1.33 -2.80
N SER A 209 -6.87 1.84 -3.05
CA SER A 209 -6.64 2.84 -4.10
C SER A 209 -6.97 2.29 -5.49
N LEU A 210 -6.54 1.07 -5.82
CA LEU A 210 -6.91 0.39 -7.07
C LEU A 210 -8.44 0.27 -7.19
N ARG A 211 -9.12 -0.16 -6.13
CA ARG A 211 -10.58 -0.29 -6.12
C ARG A 211 -11.31 1.02 -6.40
N TYR A 212 -10.75 2.16 -5.94
CA TYR A 212 -11.30 3.51 -6.17
C TYR A 212 -10.73 4.19 -7.40
N GLY A 213 -9.92 3.52 -8.20
CA GLY A 213 -9.30 4.09 -9.39
C GLY A 213 -8.31 5.21 -9.10
N THR A 214 -7.66 5.17 -7.95
CA THR A 214 -6.50 5.99 -7.61
C THR A 214 -5.26 5.18 -7.89
N VAL A 215 -4.42 5.65 -8.79
CA VAL A 215 -3.32 4.87 -9.34
C VAL A 215 -2.17 4.76 -8.34
N PRO A 216 -1.77 3.56 -7.90
CA PRO A 216 -0.69 3.42 -6.94
C PRO A 216 0.68 3.66 -7.58
N ILE A 217 1.56 4.34 -6.81
CA ILE A 217 3.00 4.49 -7.07
C ILE A 217 3.69 3.85 -5.89
N VAL A 218 4.36 2.72 -6.08
CA VAL A 218 4.83 1.87 -4.99
C VAL A 218 6.30 1.50 -5.11
N ARG A 219 6.95 1.17 -4.00
CA ARG A 219 8.21 0.43 -4.05
C ARG A 219 7.93 -1.07 -4.20
N GLU A 220 8.78 -1.76 -4.98
CA GLU A 220 8.67 -3.20 -5.22
C GLU A 220 9.16 -4.01 -4.01
N THR A 221 8.27 -4.16 -3.00
CA THR A 221 8.51 -4.96 -1.80
C THR A 221 7.20 -5.63 -1.35
N GLY A 222 7.29 -6.84 -0.83
CA GLY A 222 6.18 -7.60 -0.27
C GLY A 222 4.92 -7.53 -1.13
N GLY A 223 3.78 -7.29 -0.49
CA GLY A 223 2.48 -7.24 -1.17
C GLY A 223 2.31 -6.09 -2.16
N LEU A 224 3.10 -5.03 -2.08
CA LEU A 224 3.08 -3.97 -3.09
C LEU A 224 3.53 -4.49 -4.45
N LYS A 225 4.59 -5.30 -4.47
CA LYS A 225 5.09 -5.94 -5.69
C LYS A 225 4.11 -6.96 -6.25
N ASP A 226 3.42 -7.71 -5.38
CA ASP A 226 2.49 -8.77 -5.79
C ASP A 226 1.17 -8.22 -6.34
N THR A 227 0.79 -6.98 -5.99
CA THR A 227 -0.55 -6.42 -6.24
C THR A 227 -0.56 -5.27 -7.23
N VAL A 228 0.56 -4.59 -7.44
CA VAL A 228 0.68 -3.46 -8.38
C VAL A 228 1.54 -3.88 -9.57
N GLU A 229 0.90 -4.05 -10.71
CA GLU A 229 1.55 -4.33 -11.98
C GLU A 229 2.08 -3.02 -12.59
N PRO A 230 3.39 -2.89 -12.83
CA PRO A 230 3.95 -1.67 -13.42
C PRO A 230 3.38 -1.38 -14.80
N TYR A 231 3.08 -0.11 -15.07
CA TYR A 231 2.63 0.32 -16.39
C TYR A 231 3.72 0.11 -17.44
N ASN A 232 3.36 -0.60 -18.50
CA ASN A 232 4.19 -0.81 -19.68
C ASN A 232 3.55 -0.07 -20.88
N GLU A 233 4.17 1.01 -21.32
CA GLU A 233 3.66 1.83 -22.44
C GLU A 233 3.67 1.13 -23.78
N PHE A 234 4.53 0.12 -23.97
CA PHE A 234 4.66 -0.61 -25.23
C PHE A 234 3.57 -1.69 -25.38
N GLU A 235 3.17 -2.30 -24.29
CA GLU A 235 2.14 -3.35 -24.25
C GLU A 235 0.76 -2.82 -23.88
N GLY A 236 0.69 -1.59 -23.32
CA GLY A 236 -0.54 -1.02 -22.80
C GLY A 236 -1.09 -1.78 -21.59
N THR A 237 -0.22 -2.39 -20.77
CA THR A 237 -0.57 -3.17 -19.57
C THR A 237 -0.23 -2.40 -18.30
N GLY A 238 -0.55 -2.98 -17.15
CA GLY A 238 -0.23 -2.41 -15.83
C GLY A 238 -1.38 -1.69 -15.14
N THR A 239 -1.29 -1.62 -13.82
CA THR A 239 -2.32 -1.06 -12.92
C THR A 239 -1.80 0.10 -12.08
N GLY A 240 -0.49 0.38 -12.15
CA GLY A 240 0.16 1.45 -11.40
C GLY A 240 1.60 1.66 -11.83
N PHE A 241 2.39 2.24 -10.97
CA PHE A 241 3.80 2.53 -11.22
C PHE A 241 4.65 1.99 -10.07
N SER A 242 5.87 1.53 -10.37
CA SER A 242 6.76 1.00 -9.33
C SER A 242 8.20 1.42 -9.51
N PHE A 243 8.94 1.46 -8.41
CA PHE A 243 10.38 1.61 -8.36
C PHE A 243 10.99 0.52 -7.47
N LYS A 244 12.22 0.12 -7.78
CA LYS A 244 12.83 -1.05 -7.16
C LYS A 244 13.64 -0.72 -5.92
N ASN A 245 14.58 0.21 -6.05
CA ASN A 245 15.52 0.50 -4.99
C ASN A 245 14.91 1.48 -3.96
N TYR A 246 15.29 1.34 -2.69
CA TYR A 246 14.94 2.31 -1.65
C TYR A 246 15.77 3.60 -1.85
N ASN A 247 15.31 4.40 -2.82
CA ASN A 247 16.03 5.58 -3.29
C ASN A 247 15.06 6.70 -3.70
N ALA A 248 15.28 7.90 -3.19
CA ALA A 248 14.39 9.05 -3.38
C ALA A 248 14.40 9.57 -4.83
N ASP A 249 15.52 9.52 -5.54
CA ASP A 249 15.58 10.00 -6.93
C ASP A 249 14.90 9.01 -7.89
N GLU A 250 14.99 7.69 -7.60
CA GLU A 250 14.25 6.68 -8.35
C GLU A 250 12.74 6.82 -8.12
N MET A 251 12.31 7.01 -6.85
CA MET A 251 10.92 7.33 -6.52
C MET A 251 10.44 8.58 -7.27
N LEU A 252 11.21 9.66 -7.24
CA LEU A 252 10.84 10.91 -7.92
C LEU A 252 10.75 10.74 -9.44
N SER A 253 11.66 9.96 -10.04
CA SER A 253 11.64 9.68 -11.48
C SER A 253 10.34 8.97 -11.87
N VAL A 254 9.88 8.00 -11.06
CA VAL A 254 8.62 7.28 -11.29
C VAL A 254 7.41 8.17 -11.05
N ILE A 255 7.43 9.05 -10.04
CA ILE A 255 6.38 10.07 -9.86
C ILE A 255 6.30 10.98 -11.08
N ASN A 256 7.43 11.45 -11.61
CA ASN A 256 7.45 12.30 -12.79
C ASN A 256 6.96 11.57 -14.05
N TYR A 257 7.30 10.29 -14.20
CA TYR A 257 6.79 9.47 -15.30
C TYR A 257 5.27 9.29 -15.18
N SER A 258 4.74 9.01 -14.00
CA SER A 258 3.29 8.93 -13.78
C SER A 258 2.56 10.24 -14.10
N LYS A 259 3.15 11.39 -13.72
CA LYS A 259 2.65 12.74 -14.08
C LYS A 259 2.65 12.95 -15.60
N LYS A 260 3.72 12.52 -16.28
CA LYS A 260 3.79 12.60 -17.74
C LYS A 260 2.65 11.81 -18.38
N VAL A 261 2.42 10.55 -17.97
CA VAL A 261 1.30 9.74 -18.49
C VAL A 261 -0.04 10.39 -18.20
N TYR A 262 -0.24 10.94 -16.99
CA TYR A 262 -1.48 11.64 -16.61
C TYR A 262 -1.79 12.85 -17.53
N PHE A 263 -0.80 13.70 -17.80
CA PHE A 263 -1.01 14.92 -18.56
C PHE A 263 -0.95 14.72 -20.08
N GLU A 264 -0.03 13.90 -20.55
CA GLU A 264 0.25 13.78 -22.00
C GLU A 264 -0.57 12.67 -22.66
N THR A 265 -0.94 11.61 -21.91
CA THR A 265 -1.67 10.45 -22.44
C THR A 265 -2.91 10.10 -21.58
N PRO A 266 -3.88 11.01 -21.44
CA PRO A 266 -5.03 10.83 -20.54
C PRO A 266 -5.90 9.61 -20.87
N LYS A 267 -5.90 9.12 -22.10
CA LYS A 267 -6.60 7.86 -22.45
C LYS A 267 -5.93 6.64 -21.82
N GLU A 268 -4.60 6.62 -21.81
CA GLU A 268 -3.85 5.54 -21.17
C GLU A 268 -3.99 5.60 -19.64
N TRP A 269 -4.00 6.80 -19.07
CA TRP A 269 -4.30 6.99 -17.66
C TRP A 269 -5.67 6.39 -17.28
N ASP A 270 -6.70 6.65 -18.09
CA ASP A 270 -8.01 6.05 -17.90
C ASP A 270 -8.00 4.52 -18.02
N ASN A 271 -7.17 3.96 -18.90
CA ASN A 271 -7.03 2.52 -19.07
C ASN A 271 -6.34 1.88 -17.84
N ILE A 272 -5.30 2.54 -17.28
CA ILE A 272 -4.66 2.12 -16.03
C ILE A 272 -5.68 2.08 -14.90
N ILE A 273 -6.49 3.13 -14.74
CA ILE A 273 -7.57 3.20 -13.74
C ILE A 273 -8.54 2.03 -13.90
N LYS A 274 -9.04 1.79 -15.11
CA LYS A 274 -10.00 0.69 -15.37
C LYS A 274 -9.42 -0.66 -15.01
N ARG A 275 -8.20 -0.97 -15.46
CA ARG A 275 -7.52 -2.23 -15.14
C ARG A 275 -7.38 -2.42 -13.63
N GLY A 276 -6.99 -1.36 -12.91
CA GLY A 276 -6.89 -1.38 -11.45
C GLY A 276 -8.23 -1.66 -10.76
N MET A 277 -9.30 -0.96 -11.18
CA MET A 277 -10.65 -1.12 -10.61
C MET A 277 -11.27 -2.50 -10.92
N GLU A 278 -10.85 -3.18 -11.96
CA GLU A 278 -11.36 -4.48 -12.41
C GLU A 278 -10.57 -5.67 -11.82
N LYS A 279 -9.42 -5.45 -11.17
CA LYS A 279 -8.72 -6.49 -10.40
C LYS A 279 -9.59 -6.94 -9.23
N ASP A 280 -9.61 -8.25 -8.98
CA ASP A 280 -10.32 -8.84 -7.84
C ASP A 280 -9.36 -9.03 -6.64
N PHE A 281 -9.49 -8.14 -5.67
CA PHE A 281 -8.84 -8.23 -4.36
C PHE A 281 -9.85 -8.45 -3.24
N SER A 282 -10.95 -9.15 -3.52
CA SER A 282 -11.93 -9.51 -2.48
C SER A 282 -11.39 -10.60 -1.54
N TRP A 283 -11.92 -10.64 -0.33
CA TRP A 283 -11.66 -11.74 0.61
C TRP A 283 -12.04 -13.12 0.06
N ASN A 284 -13.02 -13.19 -0.85
CA ASN A 284 -13.40 -14.45 -1.49
C ASN A 284 -12.23 -15.06 -2.28
N ASN A 285 -11.44 -14.25 -2.95
CA ASN A 285 -10.26 -14.72 -3.67
C ASN A 285 -9.17 -15.25 -2.72
N SER A 286 -8.90 -14.53 -1.63
CA SER A 286 -7.94 -14.98 -0.60
C SER A 286 -8.43 -16.24 0.11
N ALA A 287 -9.71 -16.31 0.48
CA ALA A 287 -10.30 -17.45 1.18
C ALA A 287 -10.18 -18.77 0.38
N LYS A 288 -10.39 -18.74 -0.94
CA LYS A 288 -10.19 -19.91 -1.82
C LYS A 288 -8.77 -20.46 -1.75
N GLN A 289 -7.75 -19.59 -1.59
CA GLN A 289 -6.37 -20.03 -1.48
C GLN A 289 -6.12 -20.72 -0.13
N TYR A 290 -6.70 -20.21 0.97
CA TYR A 290 -6.67 -20.88 2.28
C TYR A 290 -7.41 -22.21 2.26
N GLU A 291 -8.60 -22.26 1.65
CA GLU A 291 -9.37 -23.50 1.47
C GLU A 291 -8.54 -24.56 0.72
N GLY A 292 -7.82 -24.16 -0.33
CA GLY A 292 -6.92 -25.04 -1.06
C GLY A 292 -5.82 -25.64 -0.17
N ILE A 293 -5.24 -24.84 0.75
CA ILE A 293 -4.24 -25.35 1.71
C ILE A 293 -4.88 -26.35 2.69
N TYR A 294 -6.04 -26.01 3.27
CA TYR A 294 -6.72 -26.92 4.20
C TYR A 294 -7.12 -28.23 3.54
N ASN A 295 -7.68 -28.21 2.34
CA ASN A 295 -8.03 -29.42 1.59
C ASN A 295 -6.81 -30.28 1.30
N TRP A 296 -5.67 -29.67 0.94
CA TRP A 296 -4.42 -30.37 0.71
C TRP A 296 -3.89 -31.00 2.02
N MET A 297 -3.92 -30.28 3.15
CA MET A 297 -3.48 -30.83 4.44
C MET A 297 -4.36 -31.99 4.90
N CYS A 298 -5.68 -31.89 4.74
CA CYS A 298 -6.60 -32.99 5.09
C CYS A 298 -6.46 -34.23 4.19
N SER A 299 -5.81 -34.12 3.03
CA SER A 299 -5.52 -35.28 2.17
C SER A 299 -4.30 -36.10 2.60
N TRP A 300 -3.63 -35.71 3.69
CA TRP A 300 -2.51 -36.47 4.27
C TRP A 300 -2.95 -37.59 5.24
N GLU A 301 -4.23 -37.63 5.60
CA GLU A 301 -4.86 -38.72 6.36
C GLU A 301 -5.29 -39.88 5.42
#